data_1803b089a53a07337942f489962f1547
#
_entry.id   1803b089a53a07337942f489962f1547
#
_cell.length_a   1.000
_cell.length_b   1.000
_cell.length_c   1.000
_cell.angle_alpha   90.00
_cell.angle_beta   90.00
_cell.angle_gamma   90.00
#
_symmetry.space_group_name_H-M   'P 1'
#
loop_
_entity.id
_entity.type
_entity.pdbx_description
1 polymer ?
#
loop_
_entity_poly.entity_id
_entity_poly.type
_entity_poly.pdbx_seq_one_letter_code
_entity_poly.pdbx_strand_id
1 'polypeptide(L)'
;MGSTGTAVARLAFMTELLRPLRGIVGPPVPIVPFHNWDYYYITQNLTWDPDTADKENYESVTAPRYFVTDLASIPEPFWSALPPTGPYSYPAIIHDWMYWTQPHARSGDDDRAYADGVLKLAMAELKVPALKAVAIYEAVRAFGAGAWAGNADARGGGEKRVLKRVPTDARTTWAEWKQNLDNFA
;
A
#
# COMPACT_ATOMS: atom_id res chain seq x y z
N MET A 1 -14.37 49.44 4.97
CA MET A 1 -14.11 48.24 5.80
C MET A 1 -14.32 46.97 4.94
N GLY A 2 -13.34 46.47 4.21
CA GLY A 2 -13.53 45.36 3.29
C GLY A 2 -12.26 44.63 2.82
N SER A 3 -11.07 44.99 3.36
CA SER A 3 -9.78 44.53 2.81
C SER A 3 -9.11 43.39 3.58
N THR A 4 -9.49 43.14 4.83
CA THR A 4 -8.82 42.12 5.67
C THR A 4 -9.31 40.71 5.42
N GLY A 5 -10.57 40.53 5.06
CA GLY A 5 -11.13 39.19 4.80
C GLY A 5 -10.55 38.50 3.56
N THR A 6 -10.27 39.30 2.51
CA THR A 6 -9.71 38.76 1.25
C THR A 6 -8.24 38.35 1.38
N ALA A 7 -7.46 39.07 2.21
CA ALA A 7 -6.06 38.74 2.46
C ALA A 7 -5.92 37.45 3.30
N VAL A 8 -6.74 37.32 4.33
CA VAL A 8 -6.76 36.11 5.18
C VAL A 8 -7.20 34.88 4.37
N ALA A 9 -8.21 35.02 3.53
CA ALA A 9 -8.67 33.91 2.65
C ALA A 9 -7.60 33.53 1.61
N ARG A 10 -6.88 34.50 1.03
CA ARG A 10 -5.75 34.25 0.13
C ARG A 10 -4.58 33.57 0.83
N LEU A 11 -4.25 34.01 2.05
CA LEU A 11 -3.17 33.40 2.83
C LEU A 11 -3.51 31.95 3.20
N ALA A 12 -4.73 31.68 3.63
CA ALA A 12 -5.22 30.34 3.92
C ALA A 12 -5.20 29.44 2.67
N PHE A 13 -5.62 29.95 1.52
CA PHE A 13 -5.58 29.25 0.24
C PHE A 13 -4.14 28.96 -0.22
N MET A 14 -3.22 29.92 -0.07
CA MET A 14 -1.81 29.71 -0.39
C MET A 14 -1.11 28.75 0.59
N THR A 15 -1.49 28.77 1.86
CA THR A 15 -0.98 27.79 2.86
C THR A 15 -1.47 26.40 2.55
N GLU A 16 -2.71 26.24 2.07
CA GLU A 16 -3.24 24.94 1.63
C GLU A 16 -2.55 24.42 0.34
N LEU A 17 -2.23 25.34 -0.61
CA LEU A 17 -1.46 25.01 -1.83
C LEU A 17 0.01 24.65 -1.54
N LEU A 18 0.56 25.17 -0.43
CA LEU A 18 1.94 24.91 0.01
C LEU A 18 2.03 23.79 1.05
N ARG A 19 0.91 23.16 1.42
CA ARG A 19 0.95 21.95 2.23
C ARG A 19 1.80 20.91 1.50
N PRO A 20 2.87 20.40 2.10
CA PRO A 20 3.58 19.28 1.52
C PRO A 20 2.57 18.15 1.26
N LEU A 21 2.62 17.57 0.07
CA LEU A 21 1.81 16.41 -0.29
C LEU A 21 2.06 15.33 0.77
N ARG A 22 1.05 15.01 1.54
CA ARG A 22 1.08 14.02 2.62
C ARG A 22 0.19 12.85 2.21
N GLY A 23 0.46 11.70 2.76
CA GLY A 23 -0.17 10.48 2.32
C GLY A 23 0.66 9.80 1.22
N ILE A 24 0.00 9.35 0.17
CA ILE A 24 0.73 8.80 -0.99
C ILE A 24 1.40 9.96 -1.74
N VAL A 25 2.73 9.93 -1.79
CA VAL A 25 3.57 11.00 -2.33
C VAL A 25 4.07 10.63 -3.73
N GLY A 26 4.02 11.60 -4.64
CA GLY A 26 4.54 11.47 -6.00
C GLY A 26 3.48 11.33 -7.09
N PRO A 27 3.90 11.09 -8.34
CA PRO A 27 2.99 10.89 -9.47
C PRO A 27 2.24 9.56 -9.35
N PRO A 28 1.12 9.38 -10.07
CA PRO A 28 0.43 8.09 -10.14
C PRO A 28 1.38 6.97 -10.56
N VAL A 29 1.41 5.89 -9.79
CA VAL A 29 2.27 4.73 -10.04
C VAL A 29 1.48 3.68 -10.83
N PRO A 30 1.91 3.33 -12.06
CA PRO A 30 1.28 2.26 -12.81
C PRO A 30 1.42 0.90 -12.12
N ILE A 31 0.31 0.16 -12.07
CA ILE A 31 0.20 -1.19 -11.52
C ILE A 31 -0.06 -2.12 -12.70
N VAL A 32 0.81 -3.10 -12.90
CA VAL A 32 0.77 -4.02 -14.04
C VAL A 32 0.42 -5.42 -13.55
N PRO A 33 -0.67 -6.05 -14.07
CA PRO A 33 -1.06 -7.39 -13.68
C PRO A 33 -0.15 -8.46 -14.30
N PHE A 34 0.03 -9.58 -13.61
CA PHE A 34 0.35 -10.86 -14.22
C PHE A 34 -0.89 -11.44 -14.93
N HIS A 35 -0.72 -12.45 -15.76
CA HIS A 35 -1.80 -12.95 -16.64
C HIS A 35 -3.11 -13.29 -15.90
N ASN A 36 -3.02 -13.89 -14.73
CA ASN A 36 -4.20 -14.32 -13.98
C ASN A 36 -4.90 -13.22 -13.19
N TRP A 37 -4.34 -12.01 -13.15
CA TRP A 37 -4.84 -10.88 -12.35
C TRP A 37 -4.90 -11.16 -10.83
N ASP A 38 -4.11 -12.10 -10.36
CA ASP A 38 -3.95 -12.50 -8.97
C ASP A 38 -2.80 -11.77 -8.28
N TYR A 39 -1.78 -11.42 -9.06
CA TYR A 39 -0.63 -10.62 -8.64
C TYR A 39 -0.35 -9.49 -9.61
N TYR A 40 0.26 -8.44 -9.07
CA TYR A 40 0.60 -7.22 -9.79
C TYR A 40 2.00 -6.77 -9.42
N TYR A 41 2.65 -5.97 -10.24
CA TYR A 41 3.86 -5.26 -9.85
C TYR A 41 3.74 -3.78 -10.14
N ILE A 42 4.41 -2.96 -9.31
CA ILE A 42 4.48 -1.51 -9.51
C ILE A 42 5.69 -1.13 -10.35
N THR A 43 5.55 -0.10 -11.18
CA THR A 43 6.62 0.30 -12.12
C THR A 43 7.54 1.39 -11.60
N GLN A 44 7.20 1.98 -10.44
CA GLN A 44 7.97 3.03 -9.77
C GLN A 44 7.89 2.81 -8.26
N ASN A 45 8.75 3.50 -7.49
CA ASN A 45 8.60 3.53 -6.04
C ASN A 45 7.27 4.16 -5.67
N LEU A 46 6.61 3.58 -4.68
CA LEU A 46 5.40 4.11 -4.07
C LEU A 46 5.71 4.46 -2.62
N THR A 47 5.61 5.74 -2.28
CA THR A 47 5.90 6.22 -0.93
C THR A 47 4.63 6.74 -0.27
N TRP A 48 4.41 6.33 0.96
CA TRP A 48 3.48 6.95 1.89
C TRP A 48 4.25 7.71 2.97
N ASP A 49 3.85 8.95 3.23
CA ASP A 49 4.43 9.81 4.26
C ASP A 49 3.31 10.27 5.22
N PRO A 50 3.37 9.94 6.52
CA PRO A 50 2.30 10.24 7.47
C PRO A 50 2.07 11.74 7.60
N ASP A 51 0.84 12.17 7.89
CA ASP A 51 0.54 13.56 8.24
C ASP A 51 1.27 13.97 9.53
N THR A 52 1.44 15.27 9.73
CA THR A 52 2.20 15.81 10.88
C THR A 52 1.67 15.33 12.22
N ALA A 53 0.37 15.15 12.34
CA ALA A 53 -0.26 14.63 13.56
C ALA A 53 0.11 13.17 13.86
N ASP A 54 0.43 12.40 12.82
CA ASP A 54 0.71 10.97 12.92
C ASP A 54 2.20 10.64 12.92
N LYS A 55 3.09 11.63 12.60
CA LYS A 55 4.56 11.44 12.51
C LYS A 55 5.22 11.00 13.81
N GLU A 56 4.61 11.24 14.96
CA GLU A 56 5.12 10.76 16.25
C GLU A 56 4.94 9.24 16.40
N ASN A 57 3.97 8.65 15.70
CA ASN A 57 3.60 7.25 15.83
C ASN A 57 3.94 6.40 14.60
N TYR A 58 4.11 7.02 13.42
CA TYR A 58 4.31 6.33 12.16
C TYR A 58 5.46 6.92 11.36
N GLU A 59 6.21 6.05 10.71
CA GLU A 59 7.32 6.40 9.83
C GLU A 59 6.90 6.34 8.36
N SER A 60 7.63 7.08 7.50
CA SER A 60 7.44 6.99 6.05
C SER A 60 7.77 5.59 5.55
N VAL A 61 6.93 5.07 4.66
CA VAL A 61 7.07 3.73 4.07
C VAL A 61 7.19 3.84 2.57
N THR A 62 8.18 3.16 1.98
CA THR A 62 8.36 3.11 0.52
C THR A 62 8.36 1.66 0.05
N ALA A 63 7.35 1.28 -0.73
CA ALA A 63 7.37 0.07 -1.53
C ALA A 63 8.25 0.32 -2.77
N PRO A 64 9.30 -0.48 -3.00
CA PRO A 64 10.24 -0.24 -4.08
C PRO A 64 9.63 -0.55 -5.44
N ARG A 65 10.15 0.11 -6.47
CA ARG A 65 9.89 -0.24 -7.86
C ARG A 65 10.00 -1.75 -8.08
N TYR A 66 9.06 -2.30 -8.81
CA TYR A 66 8.98 -3.72 -9.14
C TYR A 66 8.63 -4.65 -7.96
N PHE A 67 8.16 -4.09 -6.86
CA PHE A 67 7.53 -4.90 -5.83
C PHE A 67 6.28 -5.58 -6.36
N VAL A 68 6.15 -6.89 -6.05
CA VAL A 68 5.00 -7.71 -6.41
C VAL A 68 4.03 -7.79 -5.25
N THR A 69 2.78 -7.46 -5.51
CA THR A 69 1.68 -7.33 -4.56
C THR A 69 0.46 -8.11 -5.05
N ASP A 70 -0.36 -8.60 -4.15
CA ASP A 70 -1.69 -9.16 -4.43
C ASP A 70 -2.82 -8.16 -4.11
N LEU A 71 -2.46 -6.89 -3.81
CA LEU A 71 -3.36 -5.79 -3.46
C LEU A 71 -4.17 -6.05 -2.19
N ALA A 72 -3.49 -6.57 -1.15
CA ALA A 72 -4.05 -6.94 0.14
C ALA A 72 -5.19 -7.95 -0.04
N SER A 73 -4.85 -9.20 -0.36
CA SER A 73 -5.73 -10.38 -0.45
C SER A 73 -7.02 -10.25 0.38
N ILE A 74 -7.94 -9.37 -0.08
CA ILE A 74 -9.23 -9.19 0.56
C ILE A 74 -9.97 -10.52 0.39
N PRO A 75 -10.45 -11.16 1.46
CA PRO A 75 -11.13 -12.44 1.35
C PRO A 75 -12.28 -12.39 0.34
N GLU A 76 -12.43 -13.42 -0.48
CA GLU A 76 -13.43 -13.50 -1.56
C GLU A 76 -14.85 -13.03 -1.19
N PRO A 77 -15.39 -13.26 0.02
CA PRO A 77 -16.71 -12.78 0.39
C PRO A 77 -16.88 -11.26 0.29
N PHE A 78 -15.78 -10.51 0.32
CA PHE A 78 -15.81 -9.04 0.23
C PHE A 78 -15.61 -8.51 -1.19
N TRP A 79 -15.22 -9.32 -2.17
CA TRP A 79 -14.95 -8.88 -3.55
C TRP A 79 -16.16 -8.28 -4.26
N SER A 80 -17.37 -8.72 -3.93
CA SER A 80 -18.59 -8.15 -4.49
C SER A 80 -18.82 -6.69 -4.07
N ALA A 81 -18.30 -6.29 -2.90
CA ALA A 81 -18.37 -4.93 -2.38
C ALA A 81 -17.09 -4.12 -2.63
N LEU A 82 -15.97 -4.79 -2.90
CA LEU A 82 -14.65 -4.21 -3.03
C LEU A 82 -14.02 -4.72 -4.34
N PRO A 83 -14.17 -4.01 -5.47
CA PRO A 83 -13.49 -4.38 -6.71
C PRO A 83 -11.98 -4.47 -6.45
N PRO A 84 -11.24 -5.37 -7.15
CA PRO A 84 -9.83 -5.64 -6.88
C PRO A 84 -8.91 -4.42 -7.03
N THR A 85 -9.39 -3.34 -7.68
CA THR A 85 -8.67 -2.08 -7.84
C THR A 85 -9.56 -0.89 -7.50
N GLY A 86 -8.95 0.18 -6.95
CA GLY A 86 -9.68 1.39 -6.57
C GLY A 86 -8.79 2.37 -5.82
N PRO A 87 -9.35 3.43 -5.23
CA PRO A 87 -8.59 4.41 -4.45
C PRO A 87 -7.76 3.82 -3.31
N TYR A 88 -8.10 2.63 -2.85
CA TYR A 88 -7.38 1.90 -1.81
C TYR A 88 -6.20 1.05 -2.34
N SER A 89 -5.98 0.97 -3.65
CA SER A 89 -4.89 0.14 -4.20
C SER A 89 -3.51 0.58 -3.72
N TYR A 90 -3.23 1.89 -3.66
CA TYR A 90 -1.95 2.37 -3.16
C TYR A 90 -1.77 2.11 -1.65
N PRO A 91 -2.75 2.40 -0.77
CA PRO A 91 -2.71 1.93 0.61
C PRO A 91 -2.47 0.42 0.76
N ALA A 92 -3.12 -0.39 -0.07
CA ALA A 92 -2.94 -1.85 -0.08
C ALA A 92 -1.50 -2.25 -0.44
N ILE A 93 -0.89 -1.63 -1.45
CA ILE A 93 0.51 -1.91 -1.85
C ILE A 93 1.48 -1.57 -0.71
N ILE A 94 1.29 -0.43 -0.03
CA ILE A 94 2.11 -0.07 1.14
C ILE A 94 1.94 -1.09 2.26
N HIS A 95 0.71 -1.50 2.53
CA HIS A 95 0.39 -2.52 3.52
C HIS A 95 1.03 -3.88 3.18
N ASP A 96 0.92 -4.34 1.92
CA ASP A 96 1.54 -5.58 1.46
C ASP A 96 3.07 -5.54 1.57
N TRP A 97 3.68 -4.39 1.28
CA TRP A 97 5.12 -4.21 1.49
C TRP A 97 5.52 -4.39 2.94
N MET A 98 4.74 -3.82 3.87
CA MET A 98 4.99 -3.98 5.31
C MET A 98 4.73 -5.42 5.77
N TYR A 99 3.71 -6.07 5.27
CA TYR A 99 3.43 -7.48 5.53
C TYR A 99 4.52 -8.40 4.98
N TRP A 100 5.09 -8.03 3.84
CA TRP A 100 6.22 -8.77 3.25
C TRP A 100 7.51 -8.56 4.02
N THR A 101 7.87 -7.33 4.36
CA THR A 101 9.17 -7.00 4.97
C THR A 101 9.19 -7.21 6.48
N GLN A 102 8.06 -6.97 7.15
CA GLN A 102 7.96 -6.97 8.62
C GLN A 102 9.09 -6.13 9.24
N PRO A 103 9.13 -4.81 8.96
CA PRO A 103 10.31 -3.97 9.13
C PRO A 103 10.68 -3.67 10.58
N HIS A 104 9.74 -3.82 11.50
CA HIS A 104 9.97 -3.54 12.90
C HIS A 104 10.04 -4.86 13.67
N ALA A 105 11.14 -5.16 14.31
CA ALA A 105 11.31 -6.35 15.15
C ALA A 105 10.54 -6.25 16.49
N ARG A 106 9.28 -5.76 16.43
CA ARG A 106 8.36 -5.72 17.58
C ARG A 106 7.74 -7.11 17.78
N SER A 107 7.00 -7.33 18.85
CA SER A 107 6.22 -8.56 18.96
C SER A 107 5.26 -8.69 17.78
N GLY A 108 5.11 -9.88 17.19
CA GLY A 108 4.45 -10.07 15.88
C GLY A 108 3.08 -9.41 15.73
N ASP A 109 2.27 -9.35 16.79
CA ASP A 109 0.96 -8.67 16.78
C ASP A 109 1.09 -7.14 16.75
N ASP A 110 2.11 -6.55 17.38
CA ASP A 110 2.32 -5.11 17.41
C ASP A 110 2.81 -4.60 16.05
N ASP A 111 3.68 -5.36 15.37
CA ASP A 111 4.16 -5.04 14.03
C ASP A 111 3.03 -5.12 12.98
N ARG A 112 2.21 -6.16 13.06
CA ARG A 112 1.04 -6.31 12.20
C ARG A 112 0.01 -5.21 12.47
N ALA A 113 -0.25 -4.88 13.75
CA ALA A 113 -1.15 -3.80 14.11
C ALA A 113 -0.67 -2.44 13.59
N TYR A 114 0.65 -2.22 13.60
CA TYR A 114 1.26 -1.03 13.03
C TYR A 114 1.04 -0.94 11.51
N ALA A 115 1.28 -2.03 10.77
CA ALA A 115 1.03 -2.09 9.32
C ALA A 115 -0.45 -1.86 8.97
N ASP A 116 -1.37 -2.45 9.75
CA ASP A 116 -2.82 -2.24 9.58
C ASP A 116 -3.23 -0.79 9.90
N GLY A 117 -2.55 -0.15 10.87
CA GLY A 117 -2.72 1.27 11.18
C GLY A 117 -2.31 2.18 10.01
N VAL A 118 -1.15 1.89 9.38
CA VAL A 118 -0.72 2.59 8.16
C VAL A 118 -1.74 2.46 7.03
N LEU A 119 -2.29 1.27 6.79
CA LEU A 119 -3.35 1.05 5.81
C LEU A 119 -4.55 1.95 6.07
N LYS A 120 -5.01 2.01 7.34
CA LYS A 120 -6.16 2.83 7.76
C LYS A 120 -5.92 4.32 7.49
N LEU A 121 -4.76 4.84 7.89
CA LEU A 121 -4.39 6.24 7.70
C LEU A 121 -4.27 6.57 6.21
N ALA A 122 -3.55 5.77 5.44
CA ALA A 122 -3.37 5.98 4.00
C ALA A 122 -4.70 5.95 3.23
N MET A 123 -5.66 5.10 3.64
CA MET A 123 -7.01 5.10 3.06
C MET A 123 -7.78 6.39 3.40
N ALA A 124 -7.65 6.90 4.62
CA ALA A 124 -8.31 8.14 5.03
C ALA A 124 -7.75 9.35 4.25
N GLU A 125 -6.44 9.44 4.08
CA GLU A 125 -5.77 10.50 3.34
C GLU A 125 -6.14 10.50 1.85
N LEU A 126 -6.31 9.33 1.24
CA LEU A 126 -6.80 9.18 -0.14
C LEU A 126 -8.34 9.30 -0.27
N LYS A 127 -9.01 9.67 0.83
CA LYS A 127 -10.46 9.87 0.86
C LYS A 127 -11.25 8.64 0.40
N VAL A 128 -10.75 7.45 0.71
CA VAL A 128 -11.52 6.22 0.53
C VAL A 128 -12.81 6.34 1.34
N PRO A 129 -14.01 6.03 0.77
CA PRO A 129 -15.26 6.15 1.49
C PRO A 129 -15.20 5.43 2.85
N ALA A 130 -15.60 6.12 3.91
CA ALA A 130 -15.40 5.68 5.31
C ALA A 130 -15.91 4.24 5.57
N LEU A 131 -17.10 3.90 5.05
CA LEU A 131 -17.67 2.56 5.21
C LEU A 131 -16.79 1.50 4.55
N LYS A 132 -16.22 1.80 3.38
CA LYS A 132 -15.30 0.90 2.67
C LYS A 132 -13.97 0.77 3.44
N ALA A 133 -13.40 1.87 3.90
CA ALA A 133 -12.15 1.87 4.67
C ALA A 133 -12.28 1.07 5.97
N VAL A 134 -13.39 1.21 6.68
CA VAL A 134 -13.70 0.41 7.88
C VAL A 134 -13.80 -1.07 7.52
N ALA A 135 -14.55 -1.42 6.47
CA ALA A 135 -14.72 -2.82 6.07
C ALA A 135 -13.37 -3.49 5.69
N ILE A 136 -12.50 -2.77 4.96
CA ILE A 136 -11.14 -3.27 4.62
C ILE A 136 -10.31 -3.43 5.90
N TYR A 137 -10.28 -2.42 6.77
CA TYR A 137 -9.51 -2.46 7.99
C TYR A 137 -9.92 -3.63 8.90
N GLU A 138 -11.22 -3.80 9.14
CA GLU A 138 -11.73 -4.91 9.97
C GLU A 138 -11.42 -6.28 9.34
N ALA A 139 -11.49 -6.39 8.01
CA ALA A 139 -11.13 -7.63 7.32
C ALA A 139 -9.65 -7.98 7.50
N VAL A 140 -8.72 -7.03 7.33
CA VAL A 140 -7.28 -7.31 7.53
C VAL A 140 -6.96 -7.57 9.00
N ARG A 141 -7.64 -6.90 9.96
CA ARG A 141 -7.48 -7.19 11.38
C ARG A 141 -7.93 -8.62 11.73
N ALA A 142 -9.06 -9.05 11.18
CA ALA A 142 -9.65 -10.36 11.48
C ALA A 142 -8.89 -11.52 10.81
N PHE A 143 -8.44 -11.34 9.56
CA PHE A 143 -7.91 -12.42 8.71
C PHE A 143 -6.43 -12.29 8.37
N GLY A 144 -5.81 -11.14 8.61
CA GLY A 144 -4.42 -10.85 8.20
C GLY A 144 -3.33 -11.65 8.92
N ALA A 145 -3.62 -12.27 10.07
CA ALA A 145 -2.62 -13.03 10.82
C ALA A 145 -2.02 -14.19 10.00
N GLY A 146 -2.85 -14.91 9.23
CA GLY A 146 -2.39 -15.97 8.35
C GLY A 146 -1.50 -15.46 7.21
N ALA A 147 -1.87 -14.32 6.58
CA ALA A 147 -1.07 -13.69 5.54
C ALA A 147 0.26 -13.16 6.10
N TRP A 148 0.25 -12.59 7.31
CA TRP A 148 1.46 -12.13 8.00
C TRP A 148 2.46 -13.28 8.22
N ALA A 149 2.00 -14.39 8.82
CA ALA A 149 2.82 -15.58 9.04
C ALA A 149 3.28 -16.21 7.72
N GLY A 150 2.37 -16.35 6.75
CA GLY A 150 2.68 -16.93 5.43
C GLY A 150 3.73 -16.11 4.65
N ASN A 151 3.75 -14.80 4.77
CA ASN A 151 4.80 -13.95 4.18
C ASN A 151 6.17 -14.18 4.85
N ALA A 152 6.21 -14.37 6.17
CA ALA A 152 7.45 -14.71 6.87
C ALA A 152 7.99 -16.08 6.43
N ASP A 153 7.11 -17.09 6.34
CA ASP A 153 7.46 -18.44 5.89
C ASP A 153 7.93 -18.45 4.43
N ALA A 154 7.22 -17.76 3.52
CA ALA A 154 7.60 -17.66 2.12
C ALA A 154 8.97 -16.99 1.95
N ARG A 155 9.21 -15.88 2.66
CA ARG A 155 10.51 -15.20 2.67
C ARG A 155 11.62 -16.07 3.27
N GLY A 156 11.34 -16.77 4.37
CA GLY A 156 12.24 -17.75 4.98
C GLY A 156 12.55 -18.93 4.05
N GLY A 157 11.60 -19.33 3.22
CA GLY A 157 11.74 -20.33 2.16
C GLY A 157 12.46 -19.82 0.90
N GLY A 158 12.86 -18.54 0.86
CA GLY A 158 13.62 -17.95 -0.26
C GLY A 158 12.77 -17.31 -1.35
N GLU A 159 11.45 -17.18 -1.16
CA GLU A 159 10.60 -16.41 -2.09
C GLU A 159 11.04 -14.94 -2.08
N LYS A 160 11.07 -14.33 -3.24
CA LYS A 160 11.39 -12.91 -3.44
C LYS A 160 10.22 -12.20 -4.12
N ARG A 161 10.00 -10.93 -3.78
CA ARG A 161 8.91 -10.12 -4.33
C ARG A 161 9.35 -8.79 -4.93
N VAL A 162 10.65 -8.57 -5.12
CA VAL A 162 11.16 -7.41 -5.87
C VAL A 162 11.82 -7.92 -7.14
N LEU A 163 11.24 -7.56 -8.29
CA LEU A 163 11.71 -8.02 -9.58
C LEU A 163 12.98 -7.28 -10.02
N LYS A 164 13.92 -8.00 -10.58
CA LYS A 164 15.06 -7.48 -11.33
C LYS A 164 14.72 -7.28 -12.82
N ARG A 165 13.84 -8.14 -13.33
CA ARG A 165 13.31 -8.11 -14.69
C ARG A 165 11.79 -8.21 -14.64
N VAL A 166 11.10 -7.59 -15.59
CA VAL A 166 9.65 -7.69 -15.75
C VAL A 166 9.29 -8.65 -16.88
N PRO A 167 8.13 -9.32 -16.85
CA PRO A 167 7.67 -10.14 -17.96
C PRO A 167 7.56 -9.34 -19.26
N THR A 168 7.94 -9.95 -20.38
CA THR A 168 7.77 -9.38 -21.73
C THR A 168 6.62 -10.02 -22.51
N ASP A 169 6.06 -11.13 -22.00
CA ASP A 169 4.86 -11.78 -22.53
C ASP A 169 3.70 -11.54 -21.55
N ALA A 170 2.61 -10.96 -22.04
CA ALA A 170 1.42 -10.67 -21.27
C ALA A 170 0.70 -11.93 -20.72
N ARG A 171 1.06 -13.12 -21.22
CA ARG A 171 0.51 -14.41 -20.74
C ARG A 171 1.30 -14.97 -19.56
N THR A 172 2.37 -14.32 -19.11
CA THR A 172 3.19 -14.79 -17.99
C THR A 172 2.38 -14.73 -16.71
N THR A 173 2.30 -15.84 -15.98
CA THR A 173 1.68 -15.92 -14.66
C THR A 173 2.71 -15.65 -13.57
N TRP A 174 2.25 -15.20 -12.39
CA TRP A 174 3.11 -15.09 -11.21
C TRP A 174 3.69 -16.44 -10.80
N ALA A 175 2.86 -17.48 -10.82
CA ALA A 175 3.24 -18.85 -10.45
C ALA A 175 4.42 -19.38 -11.29
N GLU A 176 4.46 -19.07 -12.59
CA GLU A 176 5.58 -19.43 -13.48
C GLU A 176 6.80 -18.51 -13.25
N TRP A 177 6.55 -17.18 -13.16
CA TRP A 177 7.63 -16.19 -13.07
C TRP A 177 8.49 -16.37 -11.83
N LYS A 178 7.87 -16.68 -10.70
CA LYS A 178 8.56 -16.85 -9.42
C LYS A 178 9.46 -18.09 -9.32
N GLN A 179 9.34 -19.04 -10.25
CA GLN A 179 10.19 -20.24 -10.25
C GLN A 179 11.65 -19.94 -10.64
N ASN A 180 11.90 -18.84 -11.35
CA ASN A 180 13.26 -18.47 -11.76
C ASN A 180 13.77 -17.33 -10.87
N LEU A 181 14.67 -17.67 -9.94
CA LEU A 181 15.27 -16.72 -9.00
C LEU A 181 16.08 -15.61 -9.70
N ASP A 182 16.55 -15.78 -10.93
CA ASP A 182 17.25 -14.74 -11.69
C ASP A 182 16.34 -13.57 -12.08
N ASN A 183 15.03 -13.73 -11.96
CA ASN A 183 14.04 -12.67 -12.18
C ASN A 183 14.01 -11.63 -11.06
N PHE A 184 14.66 -11.87 -9.93
CA PHE A 184 14.55 -11.08 -8.71
C PHE A 184 15.85 -10.38 -8.32
N ALA A 185 15.68 -9.29 -7.56
CA ALA A 185 16.77 -8.54 -6.99
C ALA A 185 17.36 -9.20 -5.71
#